data_465d9c06ac3b6dffbb1c4b62ab923120
#
_entry.id   465d9c06ac3b6dffbb1c4b62ab923120
#
_cell.length_a   1.000
_cell.length_b   1.000
_cell.length_c   1.000
_cell.angle_alpha   90.00
_cell.angle_beta   90.00
_cell.angle_gamma   90.00
#
_symmetry.space_group_name_H-M   'P 1'
#
loop_
_entity.id
_entity.type
_entity.pdbx_description
1 polymer ?
#
loop_
_entity_poly.entity_id
_entity_poly.type
_entity_poly.pdbx_seq_one_letter_code
_entity_poly.pdbx_strand_id
1 'polypeptide(L)'
;MSEFQLLTDNIARVELETKIADLFPTSVAAWLVRGEEGFVLIDTGPPQTAGEMVDAVADATGGKGPRLILLTHGHYNHAGGLTALQLAWNPPIAAHIEEIPYILGDRDYPRIRSNNPGYWLGSLLMDSNPWSIPNVSKVAQGQTIMGLNVIHLPGHTPGHLGFLHVKDKAMICGDAIMNIGNRLMAPNVLTTVHPKLAKHSIFRLTERNFQHLLPSHGQPILDVGRQRVFQYAQKKVRRLKTLK
;
A
#
# COMPACT_ATOMS: atom_id res chain seq x y z
N MET A 1 -4.49 18.82 10.62
CA MET A 1 -3.15 18.29 10.29
C MET A 1 -3.22 16.78 10.49
N SER A 2 -2.69 16.04 9.53
CA SER A 2 -2.67 14.57 9.61
C SER A 2 -1.60 14.15 10.62
N GLU A 3 -1.96 13.26 11.56
CA GLU A 3 -1.07 12.78 12.61
C GLU A 3 -0.99 11.26 12.59
N PHE A 4 0.16 10.70 12.95
CA PHE A 4 0.31 9.26 13.13
C PHE A 4 -0.38 8.79 14.42
N GLN A 5 -1.37 7.93 14.28
CA GLN A 5 -2.08 7.30 15.39
C GLN A 5 -1.50 5.92 15.65
N LEU A 6 -1.04 5.67 16.86
CA LEU A 6 -0.51 4.37 17.28
C LEU A 6 -1.63 3.32 17.29
N LEU A 7 -1.43 2.20 16.59
CA LEU A 7 -2.39 1.08 16.52
C LEU A 7 -1.90 -0.15 17.27
N THR A 8 -0.60 -0.37 17.27
CA THR A 8 0.07 -1.47 18.00
C THR A 8 1.29 -0.89 18.70
N ASP A 9 2.05 -1.69 19.44
CA ASP A 9 3.25 -1.22 20.15
C ASP A 9 4.29 -0.57 19.22
N ASN A 10 4.34 -0.98 17.94
CA ASN A 10 5.38 -0.53 17.01
C ASN A 10 4.83 0.07 15.72
N ILE A 11 3.53 0.08 15.47
CA ILE A 11 2.97 0.54 14.19
C ILE A 11 1.97 1.67 14.43
N ALA A 12 2.23 2.79 13.78
CA ALA A 12 1.31 3.92 13.71
C ALA A 12 0.79 4.12 12.29
N ARG A 13 -0.43 4.63 12.18
CA ARG A 13 -1.14 4.93 10.93
C ARG A 13 -1.34 6.42 10.79
N VAL A 14 -1.09 6.95 9.60
CA VAL A 14 -1.61 8.24 9.16
C VAL A 14 -2.63 8.02 8.04
N GLU A 15 -3.75 8.72 8.11
CA GLU A 15 -4.76 8.73 7.04
C GLU A 15 -4.69 10.07 6.32
N LEU A 16 -4.45 10.01 5.01
CA LEU A 16 -4.29 11.17 4.16
C LEU A 16 -5.53 11.29 3.29
N GLU A 17 -6.26 12.38 3.47
CA GLU A 17 -7.45 12.68 2.68
C GLU A 17 -7.05 13.35 1.36
N THR A 18 -7.63 12.88 0.27
CA THR A 18 -7.40 13.42 -1.07
C THR A 18 -8.67 13.31 -1.90
N LYS A 19 -8.60 13.75 -3.14
CA LYS A 19 -9.71 13.65 -4.10
C LYS A 19 -9.24 12.99 -5.38
N ILE A 20 -10.04 12.05 -5.87
CA ILE A 20 -9.84 11.52 -7.22
C ILE A 20 -10.45 12.53 -8.20
N ALA A 21 -9.63 13.02 -9.17
CA ALA A 21 -10.02 14.02 -10.17
C ALA A 21 -10.66 15.28 -9.54
N ASP A 22 -10.18 15.70 -8.35
CA ASP A 22 -10.67 16.84 -7.56
C ASP A 22 -12.19 16.81 -7.22
N LEU A 23 -12.87 15.71 -7.51
CA LEU A 23 -14.32 15.57 -7.35
C LEU A 23 -14.72 14.56 -6.28
N PHE A 24 -14.04 13.43 -6.21
CA PHE A 24 -14.46 12.33 -5.32
C PHE A 24 -13.52 12.22 -4.12
N PRO A 25 -14.01 12.50 -2.88
CA PRO A 25 -13.20 12.34 -1.69
C PRO A 25 -12.77 10.88 -1.53
N THR A 26 -11.52 10.68 -1.22
CA THR A 26 -10.91 9.38 -0.92
C THR A 26 -9.85 9.55 0.14
N SER A 27 -9.46 8.47 0.78
CA SER A 27 -8.33 8.46 1.71
C SER A 27 -7.41 7.28 1.44
N VAL A 28 -6.15 7.47 1.78
CA VAL A 28 -5.13 6.43 1.76
C VAL A 28 -4.34 6.46 3.06
N ALA A 29 -4.02 5.29 3.58
CA ALA A 29 -3.20 5.16 4.77
C ALA A 29 -1.74 4.90 4.41
N ALA A 30 -0.82 5.55 5.14
CA ALA A 30 0.57 5.18 5.22
C ALA A 30 0.91 4.76 6.66
N TRP A 31 2.03 4.05 6.82
CA TRP A 31 2.35 3.37 8.06
C TRP A 31 3.75 3.71 8.52
N LEU A 32 3.89 4.11 9.77
CA LEU A 32 5.19 4.32 10.39
C LEU A 32 5.46 3.16 11.35
N VAL A 33 6.50 2.40 11.09
CA VAL A 33 6.87 1.22 11.86
C VAL A 33 8.15 1.50 12.62
N ARG A 34 8.11 1.34 13.94
CA ARG A 34 9.27 1.46 14.82
C ARG A 34 10.09 0.18 14.78
N GLY A 35 11.32 0.25 14.28
CA GLY A 35 12.33 -0.80 14.38
C GLY A 35 13.40 -0.46 15.43
N GLU A 36 14.34 -1.37 15.63
CA GLU A 36 15.46 -1.18 16.58
C GLU A 36 16.37 0.00 16.19
N GLU A 37 16.56 0.22 14.89
CA GLU A 37 17.47 1.24 14.35
C GLU A 37 16.76 2.55 13.97
N GLY A 38 15.48 2.69 14.26
CA GLY A 38 14.67 3.87 13.92
C GLY A 38 13.36 3.48 13.22
N PHE A 39 12.84 4.38 12.39
CA PHE A 39 11.52 4.21 11.77
C PHE A 39 11.61 3.81 10.30
N VAL A 40 10.72 2.92 9.89
CA VAL A 40 10.41 2.62 8.48
C VAL A 40 9.08 3.26 8.14
N LEU A 41 9.04 4.06 7.08
CA LEU A 41 7.80 4.56 6.51
C LEU A 41 7.36 3.62 5.38
N ILE A 42 6.12 3.15 5.41
CA ILE A 42 5.52 2.33 4.35
C ILE A 42 4.47 3.16 3.65
N ASP A 43 4.69 3.41 2.37
CA ASP A 43 3.98 4.34 1.50
C ASP A 43 4.07 5.81 1.95
N THR A 44 3.76 6.73 1.05
CA THR A 44 4.03 8.17 1.26
C THR A 44 2.82 9.06 0.97
N GLY A 45 1.69 8.46 0.61
CA GLY A 45 0.50 9.21 0.23
C GLY A 45 0.58 9.87 -1.15
N PRO A 46 -0.48 10.58 -1.56
CA PRO A 46 -0.53 11.30 -2.82
C PRO A 46 0.28 12.61 -2.75
N PRO A 47 0.69 13.18 -3.91
CA PRO A 47 1.51 14.39 -3.94
C PRO A 47 0.84 15.61 -3.31
N GLN A 48 -0.50 15.69 -3.33
CA GLN A 48 -1.26 16.78 -2.74
C GLN A 48 -1.12 16.87 -1.21
N THR A 49 -0.84 15.75 -0.55
CA THR A 49 -0.66 15.66 0.90
C THR A 49 0.81 15.51 1.30
N ALA A 50 1.75 15.75 0.37
CA ALA A 50 3.18 15.54 0.62
C ALA A 50 3.73 16.41 1.76
N GLY A 51 3.28 17.67 1.88
CA GLY A 51 3.64 18.55 2.99
C GLY A 51 3.11 18.02 4.33
N GLU A 52 1.84 17.60 4.38
CA GLU A 52 1.25 17.01 5.59
C GLU A 52 1.99 15.73 6.02
N MET A 53 2.43 14.92 5.05
CA MET A 53 3.22 13.71 5.33
C MET A 53 4.59 14.07 5.93
N VAL A 54 5.27 15.09 5.40
CA VAL A 54 6.55 15.55 5.95
C VAL A 54 6.37 16.02 7.40
N ASP A 55 5.36 16.84 7.68
CA ASP A 55 5.08 17.34 9.02
C ASP A 55 4.74 16.18 9.98
N ALA A 56 3.85 15.27 9.58
CA ALA A 56 3.48 14.11 10.40
C ALA A 56 4.68 13.19 10.72
N VAL A 57 5.55 12.95 9.73
CA VAL A 57 6.78 12.17 9.94
C VAL A 57 7.75 12.91 10.86
N ALA A 58 7.92 14.22 10.70
CA ALA A 58 8.77 15.04 11.57
C ALA A 58 8.31 14.94 13.02
N ASP A 59 7.02 15.13 13.28
CA ASP A 59 6.45 15.06 14.63
C ASP A 59 6.62 13.66 15.24
N ALA A 60 6.28 12.61 14.50
CA ALA A 60 6.35 11.24 15.00
C ALA A 60 7.79 10.74 15.24
N THR A 61 8.78 11.28 14.52
CA THR A 61 10.19 10.86 14.61
C THR A 61 11.07 11.84 15.39
N GLY A 62 10.51 12.92 15.94
CA GLY A 62 11.27 13.99 16.58
C GLY A 62 12.24 14.68 15.61
N GLY A 63 11.81 14.92 14.38
CA GLY A 63 12.56 15.59 13.32
C GLY A 63 13.61 14.74 12.60
N LYS A 64 13.82 13.47 13.02
CA LYS A 64 14.89 12.61 12.47
C LYS A 64 14.56 12.00 11.12
N GLY A 65 13.27 11.95 10.74
CA GLY A 65 12.79 11.29 9.52
C GLY A 65 12.87 9.76 9.57
N PRO A 66 12.43 9.08 8.49
CA PRO A 66 12.49 7.64 8.40
C PRO A 66 13.90 7.17 8.00
N ARG A 67 14.34 6.04 8.52
CA ARG A 67 15.58 5.36 8.12
C ARG A 67 15.47 4.70 6.75
N LEU A 68 14.25 4.38 6.34
CA LEU A 68 13.94 3.71 5.08
C LEU A 68 12.49 4.01 4.72
N ILE A 69 12.23 4.22 3.43
CA ILE A 69 10.89 4.18 2.85
C ILE A 69 10.73 2.86 2.10
N LEU A 70 9.70 2.09 2.45
CA LEU A 70 9.25 0.92 1.70
C LEU A 70 7.97 1.26 0.95
N LEU A 71 7.89 0.88 -0.32
CA LEU A 71 6.65 1.05 -1.08
C LEU A 71 5.94 -0.28 -1.26
N THR A 72 4.63 -0.28 -1.03
CA THR A 72 3.78 -1.41 -1.40
C THR A 72 3.70 -1.53 -2.91
N HIS A 73 3.57 -0.41 -3.61
CA HIS A 73 3.56 -0.30 -5.07
C HIS A 73 3.73 1.16 -5.51
N GLY A 74 3.82 1.41 -6.81
CA GLY A 74 4.18 2.71 -7.37
C GLY A 74 3.02 3.60 -7.80
N HIS A 75 1.75 3.33 -7.43
CA HIS A 75 0.66 4.24 -7.75
C HIS A 75 0.84 5.60 -7.07
N TYR A 76 0.35 6.66 -7.71
CA TYR A 76 0.55 8.04 -7.29
C TYR A 76 0.08 8.33 -5.85
N ASN A 77 -0.99 7.67 -5.40
CA ASN A 77 -1.52 7.82 -4.05
C ASN A 77 -0.71 7.07 -2.97
N HIS A 78 0.31 6.29 -3.36
CA HIS A 78 1.23 5.59 -2.47
C HIS A 78 2.66 6.12 -2.54
N ALA A 79 3.11 6.54 -3.74
CA ALA A 79 4.47 7.01 -3.98
C ALA A 79 4.57 8.54 -4.12
N GLY A 80 3.46 9.27 -4.10
CA GLY A 80 3.40 10.69 -4.43
C GLY A 80 4.14 11.64 -3.50
N GLY A 81 4.30 11.28 -2.24
CA GLY A 81 5.04 12.04 -1.25
C GLY A 81 6.57 11.86 -1.30
N LEU A 82 7.08 10.95 -2.14
CA LEU A 82 8.51 10.59 -2.17
C LEU A 82 9.43 11.78 -2.36
N THR A 83 9.13 12.67 -3.31
CA THR A 83 9.99 13.84 -3.60
C THR A 83 10.12 14.76 -2.39
N ALA A 84 9.04 15.03 -1.68
CA ALA A 84 9.08 15.89 -0.49
C ALA A 84 9.87 15.25 0.66
N LEU A 85 9.69 13.95 0.89
CA LEU A 85 10.44 13.20 1.89
C LEU A 85 11.93 13.07 1.55
N GLN A 86 12.27 12.94 0.26
CA GLN A 86 13.66 12.97 -0.21
C GLN A 86 14.32 14.33 0.03
N LEU A 87 13.59 15.41 -0.22
CA LEU A 87 14.09 16.77 0.06
C LEU A 87 14.28 17.02 1.55
N ALA A 88 13.41 16.48 2.40
CA ALA A 88 13.47 16.69 3.84
C ALA A 88 14.61 15.90 4.51
N TRP A 89 14.81 14.62 4.17
CA TRP A 89 15.75 13.73 4.89
C TRP A 89 16.61 12.85 4.00
N ASN A 90 16.33 12.79 2.71
CA ASN A 90 17.00 11.91 1.75
C ASN A 90 17.11 10.43 2.21
N PRO A 91 16.04 9.80 2.70
CA PRO A 91 16.08 8.42 3.15
C PRO A 91 16.25 7.46 1.94
N PRO A 92 16.87 6.29 2.14
CA PRO A 92 16.81 5.21 1.17
C PRO A 92 15.36 4.83 0.85
N ILE A 93 15.09 4.49 -0.42
CA ILE A 93 13.79 4.01 -0.90
C ILE A 93 13.97 2.59 -1.41
N ALA A 94 13.00 1.71 -1.13
CA ALA A 94 13.00 0.37 -1.66
C ALA A 94 11.59 -0.10 -2.07
N ALA A 95 11.55 -0.86 -3.18
CA ALA A 95 10.33 -1.40 -3.77
C ALA A 95 10.62 -2.74 -4.47
N HIS A 96 9.57 -3.44 -4.90
CA HIS A 96 9.74 -4.62 -5.74
C HIS A 96 10.37 -4.23 -7.09
N ILE A 97 11.21 -5.12 -7.64
CA ILE A 97 11.91 -4.86 -8.91
C ILE A 97 10.94 -4.48 -10.06
N GLU A 98 9.76 -5.08 -10.09
CA GLU A 98 8.74 -4.81 -11.10
C GLU A 98 8.01 -3.47 -10.91
N GLU A 99 8.14 -2.82 -9.73
CA GLU A 99 7.58 -1.48 -9.47
C GLU A 99 8.55 -0.36 -9.84
N ILE A 100 9.85 -0.62 -9.80
CA ILE A 100 10.89 0.40 -9.99
C ILE A 100 10.71 1.21 -11.28
N PRO A 101 10.45 0.60 -12.46
CA PRO A 101 10.27 1.39 -13.69
C PRO A 101 9.09 2.36 -13.64
N TYR A 102 8.03 2.02 -12.89
CA TYR A 102 6.85 2.88 -12.71
C TYR A 102 7.13 4.02 -11.72
N ILE A 103 7.86 3.71 -10.64
CA ILE A 103 8.27 4.69 -9.64
C ILE A 103 9.26 5.70 -10.23
N LEU A 104 10.16 5.26 -11.10
CA LEU A 104 11.12 6.12 -11.78
C LEU A 104 10.49 6.95 -12.92
N GLY A 105 9.26 6.63 -13.32
CA GLY A 105 8.61 7.28 -14.47
C GLY A 105 9.09 6.77 -15.83
N ASP A 106 9.86 5.68 -15.86
CA ASP A 106 10.34 5.07 -17.11
C ASP A 106 9.22 4.37 -17.89
N ARG A 107 8.15 4.00 -17.21
CA ARG A 107 6.99 3.29 -17.78
C ARG A 107 5.70 3.65 -17.05
N ASP A 108 4.60 3.67 -17.82
CA ASP A 108 3.25 3.69 -17.26
C ASP A 108 2.77 2.26 -16.93
N TYR A 109 1.88 2.13 -15.95
CA TYR A 109 1.25 0.85 -15.68
C TYR A 109 0.46 0.35 -16.89
N PRO A 110 0.50 -0.98 -17.17
CA PRO A 110 -0.27 -1.53 -18.26
C PRO A 110 -1.76 -1.20 -18.11
N ARG A 111 -2.33 -0.54 -19.10
CA ARG A 111 -3.76 -0.24 -19.10
C ARG A 111 -4.57 -1.52 -19.26
N ILE A 112 -5.63 -1.63 -18.48
CA ILE A 112 -6.55 -2.77 -18.61
C ILE A 112 -7.21 -2.67 -19.97
N ARG A 113 -6.95 -3.68 -20.83
CA ARG A 113 -7.68 -3.81 -22.10
C ARG A 113 -9.12 -4.23 -21.80
N SER A 114 -10.03 -3.29 -21.83
CA SER A 114 -11.46 -3.52 -21.63
C SER A 114 -12.24 -2.69 -22.65
N ASN A 115 -13.30 -3.28 -23.18
CA ASN A 115 -14.25 -2.55 -24.02
C ASN A 115 -15.20 -1.64 -23.21
N ASN A 116 -15.02 -1.58 -21.90
CA ASN A 116 -15.82 -0.72 -21.02
C ASN A 116 -15.17 0.66 -20.93
N PRO A 117 -15.85 1.74 -21.36
CA PRO A 117 -15.34 3.11 -21.31
C PRO A 117 -14.88 3.58 -19.92
N GLY A 118 -15.52 3.05 -18.85
CA GLY A 118 -15.12 3.37 -17.47
C GLY A 118 -13.72 2.93 -17.11
N TYR A 119 -13.20 1.84 -17.72
CA TYR A 119 -11.80 1.42 -17.53
C TYR A 119 -10.82 2.38 -18.18
N TRP A 120 -11.18 2.90 -19.38
CA TRP A 120 -10.35 3.88 -20.07
C TRP A 120 -10.27 5.20 -19.29
N LEU A 121 -11.42 5.67 -18.79
CA LEU A 121 -11.46 6.89 -17.97
C LEU A 121 -10.72 6.72 -16.66
N GLY A 122 -10.86 5.59 -15.98
CA GLY A 122 -10.15 5.27 -14.74
C GLY A 122 -8.63 5.26 -14.93
N SER A 123 -8.13 4.71 -16.04
CA SER A 123 -6.69 4.67 -16.33
C SER A 123 -6.11 6.05 -16.64
N LEU A 124 -6.86 6.95 -17.30
CA LEU A 124 -6.44 8.33 -17.53
C LEU A 124 -6.25 9.15 -16.25
N LEU A 125 -6.99 8.80 -15.20
CA LEU A 125 -6.95 9.50 -13.92
C LEU A 125 -5.79 9.03 -13.01
N MET A 126 -5.06 7.97 -13.39
CA MET A 126 -4.08 7.31 -12.55
C MET A 126 -2.63 7.39 -13.06
N ASP A 127 -2.40 7.91 -14.27
CA ASP A 127 -1.18 7.69 -15.05
C ASP A 127 -0.15 8.82 -15.01
N SER A 128 -0.15 9.74 -14.08
CA SER A 128 0.94 10.70 -14.01
C SER A 128 1.79 10.50 -12.77
N ASN A 129 2.94 9.88 -12.92
CA ASN A 129 4.02 9.91 -11.94
C ASN A 129 4.91 11.14 -12.24
N PRO A 130 4.65 12.32 -11.66
CA PRO A 130 5.40 13.54 -11.96
C PRO A 130 6.76 13.60 -11.26
N TRP A 131 7.13 12.56 -10.49
CA TRP A 131 8.35 12.54 -9.69
C TRP A 131 9.46 11.74 -10.36
N SER A 132 10.62 12.33 -10.45
CA SER A 132 11.86 11.66 -10.79
C SER A 132 12.61 11.36 -9.48
N ILE A 133 12.65 10.09 -9.08
CA ILE A 133 13.41 9.63 -7.92
C ILE A 133 14.69 8.98 -8.44
N PRO A 134 15.86 9.45 -8.05
CA PRO A 134 17.12 9.05 -8.70
C PRO A 134 17.55 7.63 -8.35
N ASN A 135 17.06 7.05 -7.25
CA ASN A 135 17.53 5.73 -6.82
C ASN A 135 16.49 4.99 -5.95
N VAL A 136 16.06 3.82 -6.42
CA VAL A 136 15.19 2.90 -5.68
C VAL A 136 15.85 1.53 -5.60
N SER A 137 16.09 1.05 -4.38
CA SER A 137 16.64 -0.27 -4.14
C SER A 137 15.58 -1.36 -4.33
N LYS A 138 16.00 -2.55 -4.76
CA LYS A 138 15.10 -3.68 -4.94
C LYS A 138 14.92 -4.46 -3.64
N VAL A 139 13.67 -4.83 -3.36
CA VAL A 139 13.31 -5.81 -2.33
C VAL A 139 12.46 -6.91 -2.93
N ALA A 140 12.50 -8.10 -2.34
CA ALA A 140 11.80 -9.27 -2.85
C ALA A 140 11.19 -10.10 -1.72
N GLN A 141 10.21 -10.93 -2.08
CA GLN A 141 9.58 -11.87 -1.15
C GLN A 141 10.62 -12.69 -0.38
N GLY A 142 10.37 -12.86 0.92
CA GLY A 142 11.19 -13.68 1.82
C GLY A 142 12.32 -12.90 2.51
N GLN A 143 12.59 -11.67 2.10
CA GLN A 143 13.49 -10.79 2.84
C GLN A 143 12.83 -10.32 4.14
N THR A 144 13.65 -10.09 5.16
CA THR A 144 13.25 -9.42 6.40
C THR A 144 14.02 -8.11 6.50
N ILE A 145 13.30 -7.00 6.64
CA ILE A 145 13.85 -5.65 6.66
C ILE A 145 13.32 -4.95 7.91
N MET A 146 14.18 -4.64 8.87
CA MET A 146 13.84 -3.94 10.12
C MET A 146 12.59 -4.54 10.81
N GLY A 147 12.52 -5.89 10.91
CA GLY A 147 11.40 -6.60 11.55
C GLY A 147 10.18 -6.86 10.66
N LEU A 148 10.22 -6.44 9.40
CA LEU A 148 9.15 -6.60 8.41
C LEU A 148 9.50 -7.71 7.43
N ASN A 149 8.70 -8.77 7.37
CA ASN A 149 8.81 -9.80 6.34
C ASN A 149 8.12 -9.34 5.06
N VAL A 150 8.84 -9.34 3.95
CA VAL A 150 8.35 -8.92 2.64
C VAL A 150 7.52 -10.04 2.01
N ILE A 151 6.28 -9.73 1.64
CA ILE A 151 5.32 -10.65 1.02
C ILE A 151 4.92 -10.12 -0.36
N HIS A 152 5.21 -10.87 -1.41
CA HIS A 152 4.78 -10.50 -2.77
C HIS A 152 3.30 -10.85 -2.99
N LEU A 153 2.49 -9.84 -3.32
CA LEU A 153 1.04 -9.91 -3.49
C LEU A 153 0.63 -9.36 -4.88
N PRO A 154 1.14 -9.95 -5.98
CA PRO A 154 0.97 -9.39 -7.31
C PRO A 154 -0.47 -9.39 -7.78
N GLY A 155 -0.78 -8.48 -8.70
CA GLY A 155 -2.06 -8.43 -9.40
C GLY A 155 -2.72 -7.06 -9.38
N HIS A 156 -2.76 -6.35 -8.26
CA HIS A 156 -3.12 -4.94 -8.26
C HIS A 156 -2.11 -4.17 -9.13
N THR A 157 -0.84 -4.28 -8.79
CA THR A 157 0.28 -4.02 -9.69
C THR A 157 1.15 -5.27 -9.83
N PRO A 158 2.08 -5.36 -10.80
CA PRO A 158 2.93 -6.53 -10.99
C PRO A 158 3.80 -6.84 -9.77
N GLY A 159 4.41 -5.83 -9.18
CA GLY A 159 5.33 -5.96 -8.05
C GLY A 159 4.72 -5.63 -6.69
N HIS A 160 3.40 -5.58 -6.57
CA HIS A 160 2.74 -5.22 -5.31
C HIS A 160 3.24 -6.03 -4.12
N LEU A 161 3.65 -5.34 -3.05
CA LEU A 161 4.14 -5.92 -1.80
C LEU A 161 3.17 -5.70 -0.64
N GLY A 162 3.20 -6.61 0.30
CA GLY A 162 2.74 -6.41 1.66
C GLY A 162 3.89 -6.66 2.64
N PHE A 163 3.75 -6.18 3.87
CA PHE A 163 4.77 -6.26 4.91
C PHE A 163 4.16 -6.84 6.18
N LEU A 164 4.68 -7.98 6.63
CA LEU A 164 4.26 -8.62 7.87
C LEU A 164 5.22 -8.23 8.99
N HIS A 165 4.76 -7.41 9.93
CA HIS A 165 5.47 -7.15 11.18
C HIS A 165 5.26 -8.33 12.14
N VAL A 166 6.33 -9.12 12.35
CA VAL A 166 6.24 -10.40 13.05
C VAL A 166 5.89 -10.21 14.53
N LYS A 167 6.52 -9.24 15.18
CA LYS A 167 6.35 -8.98 16.62
C LYS A 167 4.90 -8.57 16.95
N ASP A 168 4.31 -7.67 16.19
CA ASP A 168 2.94 -7.20 16.40
C ASP A 168 1.90 -8.07 15.68
N LYS A 169 2.34 -9.10 14.94
CA LYS A 169 1.45 -9.94 14.11
C LYS A 169 0.54 -9.11 13.20
N ALA A 170 1.09 -8.06 12.61
CA ALA A 170 0.35 -7.09 11.81
C ALA A 170 0.74 -7.19 10.32
N MET A 171 -0.26 -7.34 9.44
CA MET A 171 -0.10 -7.44 7.99
C MET A 171 -0.49 -6.11 7.34
N ILE A 172 0.49 -5.31 6.98
CA ILE A 172 0.32 -4.14 6.12
C ILE A 172 0.20 -4.67 4.70
N CYS A 173 -1.00 -4.61 4.13
CA CYS A 173 -1.30 -5.34 2.90
C CYS A 173 -1.47 -4.45 1.66
N GLY A 174 -1.20 -3.14 1.78
CA GLY A 174 -1.38 -2.21 0.66
C GLY A 174 -2.79 -2.32 0.09
N ASP A 175 -2.85 -2.36 -1.23
CA ASP A 175 -4.09 -2.50 -2.00
C ASP A 175 -4.44 -3.95 -2.35
N ALA A 176 -3.80 -4.95 -1.73
CA ALA A 176 -4.17 -6.35 -1.96
C ALA A 176 -5.61 -6.65 -1.53
N ILE A 177 -6.10 -5.98 -0.48
CA ILE A 177 -7.47 -6.05 -0.01
C ILE A 177 -7.82 -4.75 0.72
N MET A 178 -9.05 -4.25 0.56
CA MET A 178 -9.55 -3.04 1.19
C MET A 178 -10.59 -3.37 2.26
N ASN A 179 -10.82 -2.47 3.23
CA ASN A 179 -11.87 -2.59 4.24
C ASN A 179 -12.77 -1.33 4.28
N ILE A 180 -13.69 -1.22 3.35
CA ILE A 180 -14.58 -0.06 3.19
C ILE A 180 -15.91 -0.30 3.91
N GLY A 181 -16.27 0.61 4.83
CA GLY A 181 -17.51 0.48 5.60
C GLY A 181 -17.59 -0.86 6.37
N ASN A 182 -16.48 -1.30 6.95
CA ASN A 182 -16.32 -2.58 7.64
C ASN A 182 -16.58 -3.82 6.76
N ARG A 183 -16.43 -3.70 5.44
CA ARG A 183 -16.56 -4.79 4.47
C ARG A 183 -15.27 -4.98 3.71
N LEU A 184 -14.74 -6.21 3.75
CA LEU A 184 -13.59 -6.58 2.93
C LEU A 184 -13.98 -6.60 1.45
N MET A 185 -13.15 -5.96 0.63
CA MET A 185 -13.32 -5.85 -0.82
C MET A 185 -12.00 -6.18 -1.52
N ALA A 186 -12.09 -6.79 -2.71
CA ALA A 186 -10.93 -6.90 -3.58
C ALA A 186 -10.46 -5.51 -4.03
N PRO A 187 -9.22 -5.39 -4.50
CA PRO A 187 -8.71 -4.14 -5.05
C PRO A 187 -9.63 -3.54 -6.10
N ASN A 188 -9.61 -2.22 -6.21
CA ASN A 188 -10.41 -1.52 -7.21
C ASN A 188 -10.04 -2.03 -8.61
N VAL A 189 -11.02 -2.56 -9.31
CA VAL A 189 -10.82 -3.17 -10.62
C VAL A 189 -10.35 -2.18 -11.69
N LEU A 190 -10.69 -0.89 -11.54
CA LEU A 190 -10.29 0.16 -12.49
C LEU A 190 -8.79 0.48 -12.43
N THR A 191 -8.15 0.20 -11.30
CA THR A 191 -6.73 0.46 -11.04
C THR A 191 -5.91 -0.81 -10.89
N THR A 192 -6.51 -1.98 -11.16
CA THR A 192 -5.87 -3.27 -10.97
C THR A 192 -5.44 -3.86 -12.31
N VAL A 193 -4.13 -4.05 -12.52
CA VAL A 193 -3.54 -4.55 -13.77
C VAL A 193 -4.02 -5.98 -14.09
N HIS A 194 -4.02 -6.88 -13.08
CA HIS A 194 -4.37 -8.28 -13.24
C HIS A 194 -5.41 -8.73 -12.19
N PRO A 195 -6.72 -8.46 -12.40
CA PRO A 195 -7.74 -8.74 -11.37
C PRO A 195 -7.84 -10.20 -10.93
N LYS A 196 -7.55 -11.15 -11.81
CA LYS A 196 -7.53 -12.59 -11.45
C LYS A 196 -6.37 -12.89 -10.51
N LEU A 197 -5.17 -12.36 -10.80
CA LEU A 197 -3.98 -12.57 -9.98
C LEU A 197 -4.12 -11.86 -8.63
N ALA A 198 -4.68 -10.65 -8.59
CA ALA A 198 -4.98 -9.95 -7.34
C ALA A 198 -5.89 -10.76 -6.41
N LYS A 199 -6.89 -11.47 -6.96
CA LYS A 199 -7.71 -12.40 -6.17
C LYS A 199 -6.89 -13.56 -5.59
N HIS A 200 -5.94 -14.11 -6.35
CA HIS A 200 -5.03 -15.14 -5.83
C HIS A 200 -4.15 -14.61 -4.69
N SER A 201 -3.68 -13.37 -4.78
CA SER A 201 -2.90 -12.74 -3.72
C SER A 201 -3.68 -12.60 -2.41
N ILE A 202 -5.00 -12.38 -2.45
CA ILE A 202 -5.84 -12.42 -1.24
C ILE A 202 -5.84 -13.82 -0.58
N PHE A 203 -5.85 -14.91 -1.36
CA PHE A 203 -5.74 -16.25 -0.79
C PHE A 203 -4.39 -16.47 -0.12
N ARG A 204 -3.29 -15.95 -0.70
CA ARG A 204 -1.95 -16.03 -0.10
C ARG A 204 -1.86 -15.32 1.27
N LEU A 205 -2.67 -14.28 1.52
CA LEU A 205 -2.78 -13.67 2.84
C LEU A 205 -3.28 -14.67 3.89
N THR A 206 -4.21 -15.57 3.54
CA THR A 206 -4.74 -16.56 4.51
C THR A 206 -3.69 -17.56 5.00
N GLU A 207 -2.60 -17.73 4.25
CA GLU A 207 -1.48 -18.61 4.59
C GLU A 207 -0.51 -17.96 5.59
N ARG A 208 -0.64 -16.64 5.84
CA ARG A 208 0.23 -15.90 6.74
C ARG A 208 -0.34 -15.87 8.16
N ASN A 209 0.57 -15.86 9.14
CA ASN A 209 0.17 -15.80 10.54
C ASN A 209 0.17 -14.34 11.01
N PHE A 210 -1.00 -13.70 11.00
CA PHE A 210 -1.21 -12.35 11.49
C PHE A 210 -2.53 -12.23 12.25
N GLN A 211 -2.64 -11.22 13.10
CA GLN A 211 -3.85 -10.86 13.86
C GLN A 211 -4.46 -9.57 13.30
N HIS A 212 -3.64 -8.57 13.03
CA HIS A 212 -4.06 -7.26 12.55
C HIS A 212 -3.92 -7.19 11.03
N LEU A 213 -4.98 -6.75 10.35
CA LEU A 213 -4.96 -6.46 8.90
C LEU A 213 -4.98 -4.94 8.73
N LEU A 214 -3.98 -4.43 8.05
CA LEU A 214 -3.73 -3.00 7.86
C LEU A 214 -3.76 -2.67 6.35
N PRO A 215 -4.95 -2.42 5.78
CA PRO A 215 -5.11 -2.06 4.37
C PRO A 215 -4.86 -0.57 4.15
N SER A 216 -4.37 -0.19 2.97
CA SER A 216 -4.18 1.22 2.64
C SER A 216 -5.50 1.97 2.42
N HIS A 217 -6.58 1.27 2.07
CA HIS A 217 -7.91 1.88 1.92
C HIS A 217 -8.91 1.34 2.92
N GLY A 218 -9.52 2.26 3.69
CA GLY A 218 -10.48 1.99 4.76
C GLY A 218 -9.84 1.71 6.11
N GLN A 219 -10.63 1.17 7.04
CA GLN A 219 -10.20 1.06 8.43
C GLN A 219 -9.40 -0.23 8.68
N PRO A 220 -8.38 -0.19 9.55
CA PRO A 220 -7.66 -1.39 9.99
C PRO A 220 -8.62 -2.37 10.70
N ILE A 221 -8.29 -3.65 10.65
CA ILE A 221 -9.00 -4.71 11.38
C ILE A 221 -8.03 -5.29 12.41
N LEU A 222 -8.24 -4.95 13.67
CA LEU A 222 -7.42 -5.42 14.77
C LEU A 222 -7.92 -6.79 15.27
N ASP A 223 -7.00 -7.62 15.76
CA ASP A 223 -7.19 -8.94 16.41
C ASP A 223 -7.78 -10.07 15.56
N VAL A 224 -8.69 -9.75 14.64
CA VAL A 224 -9.41 -10.76 13.83
C VAL A 224 -9.13 -10.65 12.32
N GLY A 225 -8.09 -9.93 11.94
CA GLY A 225 -7.78 -9.62 10.53
C GLY A 225 -7.65 -10.86 9.66
N ARG A 226 -6.84 -11.84 10.06
CA ARG A 226 -6.67 -13.11 9.33
C ARG A 226 -7.99 -13.89 9.22
N GLN A 227 -8.76 -13.96 10.29
CA GLN A 227 -10.06 -14.63 10.29
C GLN A 227 -11.02 -13.98 9.28
N ARG A 228 -11.07 -12.66 9.24
CA ARG A 228 -11.90 -11.88 8.31
C ARG A 228 -11.50 -12.14 6.86
N VAL A 229 -10.18 -12.14 6.55
CA VAL A 229 -9.67 -12.46 5.20
C VAL A 229 -10.03 -13.89 4.80
N PHE A 230 -9.87 -14.85 5.70
CA PHE A 230 -10.24 -16.25 5.45
C PHE A 230 -11.73 -16.42 5.13
N GLN A 231 -12.61 -15.81 5.93
CA GLN A 231 -14.06 -15.81 5.67
C GLN A 231 -14.42 -15.16 4.33
N TYR A 232 -13.76 -14.05 3.98
CA TYR A 232 -13.93 -13.39 2.69
C TYR A 232 -13.53 -14.32 1.54
N ALA A 233 -12.36 -14.95 1.62
CA ALA A 233 -11.87 -15.89 0.62
C ALA A 233 -12.81 -17.09 0.44
N GLN A 234 -13.28 -17.70 1.51
CA GLN A 234 -14.24 -18.81 1.46
C GLN A 234 -15.56 -18.44 0.76
N LYS A 235 -16.12 -17.25 1.07
CA LYS A 235 -17.36 -16.79 0.40
C LYS A 235 -17.16 -16.66 -1.11
N LYS A 236 -15.98 -16.21 -1.56
CA LYS A 236 -15.67 -16.08 -3.00
C LYS A 236 -15.55 -17.45 -3.69
N VAL A 237 -14.95 -18.45 -3.04
CA VAL A 237 -14.87 -19.81 -3.57
C VAL A 237 -16.26 -20.45 -3.70
N ARG A 238 -17.11 -20.34 -2.68
CA ARG A 238 -18.49 -20.88 -2.71
C ARG A 238 -19.28 -20.28 -3.87
N ARG A 239 -19.21 -18.96 -4.07
CA ARG A 239 -19.92 -18.27 -5.15
C ARG A 239 -19.49 -18.70 -6.55
N LEU A 240 -18.22 -19.11 -6.73
CA LEU A 240 -17.73 -19.65 -8.00
C LEU A 240 -18.25 -21.07 -8.27
N LYS A 241 -18.55 -21.86 -7.23
CA LYS A 241 -19.12 -23.22 -7.36
C LYS A 241 -20.63 -23.21 -7.63
N THR A 242 -21.35 -22.16 -7.22
CA THR A 242 -22.81 -22.04 -7.46
C THR A 242 -23.15 -21.43 -8.81
N LEU A 243 -22.16 -20.91 -9.55
CA LEU A 243 -22.31 -20.33 -10.90
C LEU A 243 -21.88 -21.32 -12.02
N LYS A 244 -21.56 -22.57 -11.68
CA LYS A 244 -21.33 -23.70 -12.57
C LYS A 244 -22.52 -24.65 -12.52
#